data_8b45636c1331d47799535b451ce99d68
#
_entry.id   8b45636c1331d47799535b451ce99d68
#
_cell.length_a   1.000
_cell.length_b   1.000
_cell.length_c   1.000
_cell.angle_alpha   90.00
_cell.angle_beta   90.00
_cell.angle_gamma   90.00
#
_symmetry.space_group_name_H-M   'P 1'
#
loop_
_entity.id
_entity.type
_entity.pdbx_description
1 polymer ?
#
loop_
_entity_poly.entity_id
_entity_poly.type
_entity_poly.pdbx_seq_one_letter_code
_entity_poly.pdbx_strand_id
1 'polypeptide(L)'
;WKKLIIAIKEIEDVSNNDKLDIEFAITENNIIIFQVRPLTTLKKDNDVFVKKHVRNEIRKNQKKFLKIQSKKSVIGKKTIFSNMADWNPAEIIGSNPRKLDYSLYDYLVMKDSWSKGRILLGYNNDQNNSLMEEFSGRPYVNVKTSFNSLLPSTINTKTQKKLISYFLKKLENNPHLHDKVEFEILFTCYDFTLNARMEDLINYGFTRTEIKIIKNQLIDFTNELIKNTPHILKQTDSSLKILHDKRKNSKKKINGYKSKFSNAETLLKNCKRYGIIQFAAVARLAFIANILLKGLTDISNIKKSEIDKFMNSISTPVTEFQNDLFNLKMKKITKAEFLDKYGHLRPGTYDITIERYDKMPELLEDLKLLHIKKPLKAKKTQRKDLQNTIKKSGLIFKKIDFFDFIRSTINLRERTKFEFTKSLSDAIELIADGGNEIGLTREELANLSLNDILKYKTKKKKELKKLWKKKSALNQKNFQINEYVQLP
;
A
#
# COMPACT_ATOMS: atom_id res chain seq x y z
N TRP A 1 29.36 -6.83 16.04
CA TRP A 1 29.18 -7.99 15.15
C TRP A 1 28.97 -9.31 15.90
N LYS A 2 29.75 -9.64 17.00
CA LYS A 2 29.56 -10.89 17.75
C LYS A 2 28.12 -11.09 18.25
N LYS A 3 27.50 -10.05 18.82
CA LYS A 3 26.08 -10.11 19.26
C LYS A 3 25.10 -10.38 18.12
N LEU A 4 25.36 -9.81 16.93
CA LEU A 4 24.51 -10.04 15.75
C LEU A 4 24.60 -11.50 15.28
N ILE A 5 25.80 -12.06 15.22
CA ILE A 5 25.99 -13.46 14.82
C ILE A 5 25.31 -14.42 15.80
N ILE A 6 25.35 -14.13 17.09
CA ILE A 6 24.65 -14.92 18.12
C ILE A 6 23.13 -14.85 17.91
N ALA A 7 22.59 -13.64 17.71
CA ALA A 7 21.15 -13.45 17.46
C ALA A 7 20.70 -14.14 16.17
N ILE A 8 21.49 -14.10 15.10
CA ILE A 8 21.19 -14.81 13.85
C ILE A 8 21.15 -16.33 14.08
N LYS A 9 22.13 -16.90 14.78
CA LYS A 9 22.15 -18.33 15.09
C LYS A 9 20.96 -18.76 15.93
N GLU A 10 20.59 -17.98 16.94
CA GLU A 10 19.41 -18.23 17.76
C GLU A 10 18.12 -18.24 16.89
N ILE A 11 18.01 -17.35 15.92
CA ILE A 11 16.89 -17.30 14.97
C ILE A 11 16.91 -18.52 14.05
N GLU A 12 18.07 -18.92 13.53
CA GLU A 12 18.25 -20.12 12.71
C GLU A 12 17.81 -21.38 13.48
N ASP A 13 18.23 -21.50 14.72
CA ASP A 13 17.87 -22.62 15.61
C ASP A 13 16.37 -22.67 15.89
N VAL A 14 15.75 -21.53 16.26
CA VAL A 14 14.31 -21.43 16.55
C VAL A 14 13.47 -21.67 15.31
N SER A 15 13.91 -21.19 14.13
CA SER A 15 13.19 -21.38 12.86
C SER A 15 13.50 -22.72 12.17
N ASN A 16 14.47 -23.46 12.65
CA ASN A 16 15.03 -24.67 12.04
C ASN A 16 15.35 -24.46 10.55
N ASN A 17 15.91 -23.30 10.22
CA ASN A 17 16.23 -22.89 8.86
C ASN A 17 17.45 -21.96 8.85
N ASP A 18 18.48 -22.32 8.07
CA ASP A 18 19.73 -21.58 7.89
C ASP A 18 19.69 -20.56 6.73
N LYS A 19 18.55 -20.49 6.03
CA LYS A 19 18.33 -19.63 4.86
C LYS A 19 17.26 -18.62 5.14
N LEU A 20 17.65 -17.54 5.80
CA LEU A 20 16.76 -16.51 6.28
C LEU A 20 17.12 -15.14 5.72
N ASP A 21 16.11 -14.36 5.36
CA ASP A 21 16.18 -12.93 5.16
C ASP A 21 15.74 -12.25 6.45
N ILE A 22 16.64 -11.49 7.09
CA ILE A 22 16.41 -10.92 8.40
C ILE A 22 16.53 -9.40 8.33
N GLU A 23 15.44 -8.71 8.59
CA GLU A 23 15.44 -7.26 8.76
C GLU A 23 15.69 -6.90 10.23
N PHE A 24 16.73 -6.12 10.49
CA PHE A 24 17.11 -5.76 11.87
C PHE A 24 17.64 -4.34 12.00
N ALA A 25 17.64 -3.82 13.22
CA ALA A 25 18.38 -2.62 13.58
C ALA A 25 19.34 -2.91 14.73
N ILE A 26 20.47 -2.18 14.72
CA ILE A 26 21.43 -2.20 15.82
C ILE A 26 21.32 -0.86 16.55
N THR A 27 21.07 -0.91 17.84
CA THR A 27 21.19 0.23 18.77
C THR A 27 22.47 0.07 19.59
N GLU A 28 22.84 1.07 20.39
CA GLU A 28 24.06 1.04 21.21
C GLU A 28 24.18 -0.25 22.04
N ASN A 29 23.06 -0.80 22.54
CA ASN A 29 23.05 -1.96 23.42
C ASN A 29 22.27 -3.17 22.93
N ASN A 30 21.41 -3.05 21.91
CA ASN A 30 20.47 -4.09 21.52
C ASN A 30 20.44 -4.30 20.01
N ILE A 31 20.13 -5.53 19.63
CA ILE A 31 19.74 -5.90 18.26
C ILE A 31 18.23 -6.07 18.27
N ILE A 32 17.53 -5.37 17.37
CA ILE A 32 16.09 -5.40 17.24
C ILE A 32 15.79 -6.10 15.92
N ILE A 33 15.13 -7.24 15.98
CA ILE A 33 14.68 -7.96 14.78
C ILE A 33 13.29 -7.45 14.42
N PHE A 34 13.14 -6.95 13.21
CA PHE A 34 11.86 -6.46 12.68
C PHE A 34 11.10 -7.55 11.94
N GLN A 35 11.83 -8.38 11.20
CA GLN A 35 11.22 -9.42 10.38
C GLN A 35 12.22 -10.54 10.09
N VAL A 36 11.70 -11.77 10.04
CA VAL A 36 12.42 -12.97 9.60
C VAL A 36 11.59 -13.65 8.54
N ARG A 37 12.19 -13.93 7.39
CA ARG A 37 11.56 -14.65 6.27
C ARG A 37 12.47 -15.77 5.79
N PRO A 38 11.93 -16.92 5.39
CA PRO A 38 12.73 -17.91 4.68
C PRO A 38 13.26 -17.32 3.37
N LEU A 39 14.57 -17.43 3.14
CA LEU A 39 15.14 -17.17 1.83
C LEU A 39 14.64 -18.23 0.86
N THR A 40 13.95 -17.82 -0.18
CA THR A 40 13.64 -18.67 -1.31
C THR A 40 14.91 -18.90 -2.12
N THR A 41 15.81 -19.77 -1.62
CA THR A 41 16.97 -20.19 -2.40
C THR A 41 16.50 -21.07 -3.55
N LEU A 42 16.91 -20.72 -4.74
CA LEU A 42 16.73 -21.53 -5.92
C LEU A 42 17.28 -22.94 -5.64
N LYS A 43 16.40 -23.91 -5.47
CA LYS A 43 16.79 -25.32 -5.55
C LYS A 43 17.42 -25.51 -6.93
N LYS A 44 18.67 -25.96 -6.98
CA LYS A 44 19.29 -26.40 -8.24
C LYS A 44 18.62 -27.70 -8.70
N ASP A 45 17.38 -27.60 -9.16
CA ASP A 45 16.72 -28.70 -9.81
C ASP A 45 17.15 -28.73 -11.27
N ASN A 46 17.88 -29.78 -11.63
CA ASN A 46 18.24 -30.11 -13.01
C ASN A 46 17.06 -30.71 -13.80
N ASP A 47 15.84 -30.59 -13.31
CA ASP A 47 14.67 -31.15 -13.96
C ASP A 47 14.42 -30.45 -15.31
N VAL A 48 14.44 -31.25 -16.37
CA VAL A 48 14.14 -30.84 -17.76
C VAL A 48 12.77 -30.16 -17.84
N PHE A 49 11.82 -30.62 -17.02
CA PHE A 49 10.47 -30.05 -16.94
C PHE A 49 10.51 -28.61 -16.42
N VAL A 50 11.25 -28.32 -15.34
CA VAL A 50 11.41 -26.99 -14.76
C VAL A 50 12.06 -26.07 -15.77
N LYS A 51 13.14 -26.48 -16.44
CA LYS A 51 13.82 -25.70 -17.48
C LYS A 51 12.89 -25.33 -18.64
N LYS A 52 12.06 -26.28 -19.09
CA LYS A 52 11.08 -26.05 -20.17
C LYS A 52 10.00 -25.05 -19.73
N HIS A 53 9.49 -25.19 -18.49
CA HIS A 53 8.51 -24.26 -17.94
C HIS A 53 9.06 -22.86 -17.81
N VAL A 54 10.24 -22.68 -17.22
CA VAL A 54 10.92 -21.38 -17.08
C VAL A 54 11.09 -20.70 -18.45
N ARG A 55 11.57 -21.40 -19.47
CA ARG A 55 11.68 -20.86 -20.83
C ARG A 55 10.33 -20.38 -21.40
N ASN A 56 9.26 -21.14 -21.15
CA ASN A 56 7.91 -20.78 -21.61
C ASN A 56 7.39 -19.55 -20.88
N GLU A 57 7.58 -19.43 -19.57
CA GLU A 57 7.17 -18.27 -18.79
C GLU A 57 7.97 -17.02 -19.18
N ILE A 58 9.27 -17.12 -19.41
CA ILE A 58 10.08 -16.01 -19.93
C ILE A 58 9.54 -15.52 -21.27
N ARG A 59 9.27 -16.42 -22.22
CA ARG A 59 8.69 -16.06 -23.54
C ARG A 59 7.31 -15.42 -23.40
N LYS A 60 6.48 -15.91 -22.49
CA LYS A 60 5.14 -15.37 -22.19
C LYS A 60 5.26 -13.95 -21.60
N ASN A 61 6.14 -13.75 -20.64
CA ASN A 61 6.41 -12.45 -20.03
C ASN A 61 6.93 -11.45 -21.07
N GLN A 62 7.86 -11.87 -21.94
CA GLN A 62 8.39 -11.05 -23.01
C GLN A 62 7.29 -10.60 -24.00
N LYS A 63 6.42 -11.53 -24.45
CA LYS A 63 5.28 -11.20 -25.30
C LYS A 63 4.31 -10.22 -24.60
N LYS A 64 4.03 -10.44 -23.30
CA LYS A 64 3.18 -9.56 -22.51
C LYS A 64 3.80 -8.16 -22.39
N PHE A 65 5.09 -8.07 -22.09
CA PHE A 65 5.84 -6.82 -22.00
C PHE A 65 5.74 -6.01 -23.31
N LEU A 66 6.04 -6.64 -24.45
CA LEU A 66 5.97 -6.00 -25.77
C LEU A 66 4.55 -5.50 -26.08
N LYS A 67 3.53 -6.28 -25.74
CA LYS A 67 2.13 -5.88 -25.91
C LYS A 67 1.78 -4.66 -25.05
N ILE A 68 2.28 -4.58 -23.81
CA ILE A 68 2.04 -3.40 -22.94
C ILE A 68 2.82 -2.20 -23.47
N GLN A 69 4.05 -2.40 -23.89
CA GLN A 69 4.91 -1.34 -24.43
C GLN A 69 4.29 -0.70 -25.69
N SER A 70 3.64 -1.46 -26.57
CA SER A 70 3.01 -0.98 -27.79
C SER A 70 1.74 -0.17 -27.57
N LYS A 71 1.17 -0.16 -26.34
CA LYS A 71 -0.03 0.63 -26.03
C LYS A 71 0.26 2.13 -26.10
N LYS A 72 -0.49 2.85 -26.93
CA LYS A 72 -0.39 4.31 -27.11
C LYS A 72 -1.29 5.12 -26.17
N SER A 73 -2.09 4.47 -25.34
CA SER A 73 -3.06 5.11 -24.44
C SER A 73 -2.45 5.91 -23.30
N VAL A 74 -1.16 5.73 -23.02
CA VAL A 74 -0.42 6.39 -21.95
C VAL A 74 0.76 7.14 -22.54
N ILE A 75 0.97 8.38 -22.09
CA ILE A 75 2.08 9.23 -22.54
C ILE A 75 3.42 8.61 -22.11
N GLY A 76 4.39 8.60 -23.03
CA GLY A 76 5.75 8.09 -22.82
C GLY A 76 6.12 6.98 -23.80
N LYS A 77 7.37 7.01 -24.28
CA LYS A 77 7.87 6.05 -25.26
C LYS A 77 8.29 4.72 -24.60
N LYS A 78 8.88 4.79 -23.41
CA LYS A 78 9.38 3.62 -22.68
C LYS A 78 8.38 3.15 -21.63
N THR A 79 8.37 1.85 -21.36
CA THR A 79 7.62 1.26 -20.26
C THR A 79 8.61 0.67 -19.27
N ILE A 80 8.57 1.12 -18.03
CA ILE A 80 9.39 0.64 -16.92
C ILE A 80 8.42 -0.06 -15.94
N PHE A 81 8.87 -1.16 -15.36
CA PHE A 81 8.17 -1.88 -14.31
C PHE A 81 8.99 -1.86 -13.03
N SER A 82 8.33 -1.71 -11.89
CA SER A 82 8.94 -1.76 -10.57
C SER A 82 8.02 -2.44 -9.58
N ASN A 83 8.57 -3.21 -8.67
CA ASN A 83 7.80 -3.88 -7.61
C ASN A 83 7.59 -3.00 -6.36
N MET A 84 8.34 -1.88 -6.25
CA MET A 84 8.34 -0.99 -5.09
C MET A 84 7.83 0.43 -5.38
N ALA A 85 7.58 0.77 -6.65
CA ALA A 85 7.06 2.09 -7.00
C ALA A 85 5.59 2.26 -6.57
N ASP A 86 5.21 3.51 -6.24
CA ASP A 86 3.84 3.94 -5.98
C ASP A 86 3.15 3.12 -4.87
N TRP A 87 2.19 2.26 -5.17
CA TRP A 87 1.44 1.45 -4.21
C TRP A 87 2.22 0.29 -3.58
N ASN A 88 3.46 0.10 -3.95
CA ASN A 88 4.38 -0.88 -3.38
C ASN A 88 3.75 -2.27 -3.16
N PRO A 89 3.29 -2.95 -4.23
CA PRO A 89 2.61 -4.24 -4.07
C PRO A 89 3.49 -5.31 -3.44
N ALA A 90 4.81 -5.28 -3.68
CA ALA A 90 5.72 -6.27 -3.10
C ALA A 90 5.77 -6.22 -1.57
N GLU A 91 5.62 -5.02 -0.96
CA GLU A 91 5.53 -4.86 0.49
C GLU A 91 4.17 -5.29 1.04
N ILE A 92 3.09 -4.97 0.30
CA ILE A 92 1.71 -5.18 0.80
C ILE A 92 1.27 -6.64 0.70
N ILE A 93 1.58 -7.32 -0.39
CA ILE A 93 1.14 -8.71 -0.66
C ILE A 93 2.30 -9.69 -0.88
N GLY A 94 3.54 -9.23 -0.72
CA GLY A 94 4.76 -10.01 -0.96
C GLY A 94 5.23 -9.96 -2.42
N SER A 95 6.51 -10.25 -2.61
CA SER A 95 7.13 -10.29 -3.95
C SER A 95 6.65 -11.48 -4.80
N ASN A 96 6.16 -12.54 -4.16
CA ASN A 96 5.57 -13.71 -4.81
C ASN A 96 4.27 -14.10 -4.08
N PRO A 97 3.18 -13.31 -4.25
CA PRO A 97 1.93 -13.53 -3.52
C PRO A 97 1.19 -14.78 -4.01
N ARG A 98 0.39 -15.38 -3.14
CA ARG A 98 -0.59 -16.38 -3.51
C ARG A 98 -1.64 -15.77 -4.45
N LYS A 99 -2.33 -16.60 -5.21
CA LYS A 99 -3.28 -16.15 -6.24
C LYS A 99 -4.46 -15.36 -5.67
N LEU A 100 -4.92 -15.71 -4.47
CA LEU A 100 -6.00 -14.99 -3.79
C LEU A 100 -5.54 -13.60 -3.36
N ASP A 101 -4.38 -13.49 -2.72
CA ASP A 101 -3.82 -12.23 -2.23
C ASP A 101 -3.63 -11.24 -3.38
N TYR A 102 -3.00 -11.70 -4.46
CA TYR A 102 -2.86 -10.91 -5.68
C TYR A 102 -4.21 -10.41 -6.19
N SER A 103 -5.17 -11.31 -6.36
CA SER A 103 -6.46 -10.95 -6.95
C SER A 103 -7.36 -10.12 -6.04
N LEU A 104 -7.25 -10.25 -4.71
CA LEU A 104 -7.89 -9.36 -3.74
C LEU A 104 -7.32 -7.95 -3.81
N TYR A 105 -5.99 -7.83 -3.81
CA TYR A 105 -5.31 -6.54 -3.91
C TYR A 105 -5.61 -5.85 -5.25
N ASP A 106 -5.53 -6.59 -6.35
CA ASP A 106 -5.89 -6.10 -7.67
C ASP A 106 -7.34 -5.59 -7.70
N TYR A 107 -8.31 -6.40 -7.24
CA TYR A 107 -9.71 -6.02 -7.22
C TYR A 107 -10.01 -4.79 -6.38
N LEU A 108 -9.44 -4.72 -5.18
CA LEU A 108 -9.73 -3.64 -4.25
C LEU A 108 -9.00 -2.34 -4.59
N VAL A 109 -7.73 -2.41 -4.94
CA VAL A 109 -6.86 -1.24 -5.11
C VAL A 109 -6.51 -0.98 -6.57
N MET A 110 -5.88 -1.97 -7.25
CA MET A 110 -5.12 -1.74 -8.47
C MET A 110 -5.95 -1.69 -9.74
N LYS A 111 -7.19 -2.18 -9.72
CA LYS A 111 -8.04 -2.21 -10.92
C LYS A 111 -8.52 -0.81 -11.31
N ASP A 112 -9.06 -0.02 -10.36
CA ASP A 112 -9.63 1.31 -10.64
C ASP A 112 -9.67 2.26 -9.43
N SER A 113 -9.59 1.72 -8.19
CA SER A 113 -9.76 2.54 -6.99
C SER A 113 -8.64 3.55 -6.81
N TRP A 114 -7.40 3.14 -7.14
CA TRP A 114 -6.22 4.01 -7.11
C TRP A 114 -6.40 5.27 -7.97
N SER A 115 -6.93 5.11 -9.19
CA SER A 115 -7.15 6.22 -10.11
C SER A 115 -8.34 7.08 -9.68
N LYS A 116 -9.45 6.46 -9.23
CA LYS A 116 -10.61 7.20 -8.72
C LYS A 116 -10.24 8.12 -7.56
N GLY A 117 -9.41 7.65 -6.62
CA GLY A 117 -8.91 8.48 -5.53
C GLY A 117 -8.09 9.68 -6.02
N ARG A 118 -7.26 9.51 -7.04
CA ARG A 118 -6.45 10.58 -7.65
C ARG A 118 -7.30 11.61 -8.39
N ILE A 119 -8.30 11.15 -9.13
CA ILE A 119 -9.22 12.02 -9.86
C ILE A 119 -10.00 12.93 -8.90
N LEU A 120 -10.42 12.42 -7.75
CA LEU A 120 -11.06 13.23 -6.70
C LEU A 120 -10.20 14.41 -6.23
N LEU A 121 -8.89 14.32 -6.41
CA LEU A 121 -7.92 15.36 -6.06
C LEU A 121 -7.49 16.23 -7.24
N GLY A 122 -8.00 16.00 -8.46
CA GLY A 122 -7.66 16.78 -9.65
C GLY A 122 -6.43 16.31 -10.43
N TYR A 123 -5.96 15.09 -10.18
CA TYR A 123 -4.94 14.44 -11.02
C TYR A 123 -5.54 13.87 -12.31
N ASN A 124 -4.69 13.47 -13.25
CA ASN A 124 -5.09 12.89 -14.53
C ASN A 124 -5.98 11.64 -14.37
N ASN A 125 -6.87 11.45 -15.34
CA ASN A 125 -7.74 10.27 -15.42
C ASN A 125 -7.08 9.15 -16.22
N ASP A 126 -6.59 8.13 -15.51
CA ASP A 126 -5.98 6.92 -16.08
C ASP A 126 -6.76 5.63 -15.75
N GLN A 127 -8.07 5.73 -15.51
CA GLN A 127 -8.91 4.58 -15.09
C GLN A 127 -8.89 3.39 -16.08
N ASN A 128 -8.64 3.64 -17.36
CA ASN A 128 -8.64 2.62 -18.41
C ASN A 128 -7.30 1.89 -18.55
N ASN A 129 -6.29 2.32 -17.80
CA ASN A 129 -4.94 1.73 -17.85
C ASN A 129 -4.70 0.90 -16.59
N SER A 130 -4.08 -0.28 -16.76
CA SER A 130 -3.66 -1.11 -15.63
C SER A 130 -2.46 -0.47 -14.94
N LEU A 131 -2.54 -0.30 -13.63
CA LEU A 131 -1.41 0.15 -12.82
C LEU A 131 -0.50 -1.02 -12.42
N MET A 132 -1.07 -2.21 -12.20
CA MET A 132 -0.32 -3.40 -11.79
C MET A 132 -0.41 -4.49 -12.85
N GLU A 133 0.72 -5.12 -13.14
CA GLU A 133 0.84 -6.23 -14.07
C GLU A 133 1.48 -7.43 -13.37
N GLU A 134 1.02 -8.63 -13.72
CA GLU A 134 1.58 -9.90 -13.22
C GLU A 134 2.61 -10.44 -14.20
N PHE A 135 3.84 -10.68 -13.76
CA PHE A 135 4.85 -11.41 -14.51
C PHE A 135 5.30 -12.63 -13.68
N SER A 136 5.00 -13.82 -14.17
CA SER A 136 5.28 -15.09 -13.47
C SER A 136 4.81 -15.10 -12.00
N GLY A 137 3.58 -14.66 -11.76
CA GLY A 137 2.99 -14.60 -10.41
C GLY A 137 3.39 -13.38 -9.58
N ARG A 138 4.39 -12.60 -10.00
CA ARG A 138 4.90 -11.44 -9.27
C ARG A 138 4.22 -10.15 -9.69
N PRO A 139 3.86 -9.26 -8.73
CA PRO A 139 3.23 -7.99 -9.03
C PRO A 139 4.28 -6.93 -9.41
N TYR A 140 4.03 -6.21 -10.47
CA TYR A 140 4.83 -5.07 -10.91
C TYR A 140 3.95 -3.86 -11.21
N VAL A 141 4.35 -2.70 -10.73
CA VAL A 141 3.72 -1.42 -11.08
C VAL A 141 4.20 -0.99 -12.47
N ASN A 142 3.27 -0.63 -13.34
CA ASN A 142 3.55 0.06 -14.59
C ASN A 142 3.88 1.52 -14.28
N VAL A 143 5.18 1.83 -14.20
CA VAL A 143 5.68 3.15 -13.81
C VAL A 143 5.20 4.24 -14.76
N LYS A 144 5.09 3.93 -16.06
CA LYS A 144 4.57 4.89 -17.05
C LYS A 144 3.12 5.29 -16.73
N THR A 145 2.25 4.32 -16.39
CA THR A 145 0.87 4.59 -15.96
C THR A 145 0.85 5.37 -14.65
N SER A 146 1.67 4.98 -13.68
CA SER A 146 1.80 5.68 -12.40
C SER A 146 2.15 7.15 -12.61
N PHE A 147 3.21 7.44 -13.36
CA PHE A 147 3.69 8.80 -13.59
C PHE A 147 2.66 9.69 -14.30
N ASN A 148 1.97 9.16 -15.32
CA ASN A 148 0.88 9.88 -15.98
C ASN A 148 -0.23 10.27 -15.01
N SER A 149 -0.62 9.35 -14.15
CA SER A 149 -1.71 9.55 -13.18
C SER A 149 -1.37 10.48 -12.02
N LEU A 150 -0.10 10.78 -11.80
CA LEU A 150 0.40 11.66 -10.73
C LEU A 150 0.68 13.08 -11.21
N LEU A 151 0.39 13.41 -12.46
CA LEU A 151 0.43 14.79 -12.95
C LEU A 151 -0.92 15.48 -12.71
N PRO A 152 -0.92 16.75 -12.23
CA PRO A 152 -2.14 17.55 -12.19
C PRO A 152 -2.79 17.67 -13.58
N SER A 153 -4.09 17.50 -13.65
CA SER A 153 -4.86 17.56 -14.90
C SER A 153 -4.86 18.97 -15.54
N THR A 154 -4.51 19.98 -14.79
CA THR A 154 -4.39 21.38 -15.24
C THR A 154 -3.15 21.64 -16.09
N ILE A 155 -2.14 20.76 -16.04
CA ILE A 155 -0.95 20.88 -16.89
C ILE A 155 -1.32 20.45 -18.32
N ASN A 156 -1.00 21.30 -19.31
CA ASN A 156 -1.33 21.00 -20.71
C ASN A 156 -0.58 19.75 -21.23
N THR A 157 -1.19 19.06 -22.18
CA THR A 157 -0.70 17.78 -22.72
C THR A 157 0.71 17.87 -23.31
N LYS A 158 1.12 18.98 -23.92
CA LYS A 158 2.47 19.18 -24.48
C LYS A 158 3.51 19.16 -23.36
N THR A 159 3.25 19.88 -22.29
CA THR A 159 4.11 19.95 -21.11
C THR A 159 4.14 18.60 -20.38
N GLN A 160 2.98 17.93 -20.23
CA GLN A 160 2.93 16.58 -19.66
C GLN A 160 3.81 15.58 -20.43
N LYS A 161 3.78 15.62 -21.78
CA LYS A 161 4.65 14.76 -22.62
C LYS A 161 6.14 14.99 -22.33
N LYS A 162 6.58 16.25 -22.21
CA LYS A 162 7.95 16.59 -21.86
C LYS A 162 8.31 16.09 -20.45
N LEU A 163 7.46 16.36 -19.46
CA LEU A 163 7.68 15.93 -18.06
C LEU A 163 7.75 14.41 -17.93
N ILE A 164 6.82 13.67 -18.52
CA ILE A 164 6.84 12.19 -18.47
C ILE A 164 8.13 11.63 -19.11
N SER A 165 8.55 12.20 -20.23
CA SER A 165 9.81 11.78 -20.88
C SER A 165 11.02 12.03 -19.97
N TYR A 166 11.05 13.18 -19.29
CA TYR A 166 12.08 13.51 -18.31
C TYR A 166 12.06 12.53 -17.13
N PHE A 167 10.90 12.30 -16.49
CA PHE A 167 10.76 11.43 -15.33
C PHE A 167 11.19 10.00 -15.64
N LEU A 168 10.75 9.44 -16.75
CA LEU A 168 11.12 8.08 -17.17
C LEU A 168 12.64 7.98 -17.43
N LYS A 169 13.23 9.00 -18.05
CA LYS A 169 14.68 9.03 -18.30
C LYS A 169 15.48 9.17 -17.01
N LYS A 170 15.00 10.02 -16.08
CA LYS A 170 15.63 10.21 -14.77
C LYS A 170 15.61 8.92 -13.95
N LEU A 171 14.48 8.19 -13.94
CA LEU A 171 14.40 6.91 -13.26
C LEU A 171 15.28 5.83 -13.94
N GLU A 172 15.31 5.78 -15.27
CA GLU A 172 16.16 4.86 -16.02
C GLU A 172 17.64 5.04 -15.67
N ASN A 173 18.07 6.30 -15.51
CA ASN A 173 19.46 6.63 -15.14
C ASN A 173 19.73 6.40 -13.63
N ASN A 174 18.67 6.33 -12.79
CA ASN A 174 18.77 6.18 -11.34
C ASN A 174 17.79 5.12 -10.84
N PRO A 175 17.96 3.84 -11.21
CA PRO A 175 16.99 2.78 -10.90
C PRO A 175 16.83 2.53 -9.39
N HIS A 176 17.84 2.87 -8.57
CA HIS A 176 17.78 2.80 -7.10
C HIS A 176 16.74 3.75 -6.46
N LEU A 177 16.19 4.70 -7.23
CA LEU A 177 15.15 5.62 -6.77
C LEU A 177 13.73 5.10 -7.03
N HIS A 178 13.56 3.83 -7.43
CA HIS A 178 12.25 3.28 -7.80
C HIS A 178 11.23 3.26 -6.64
N ASP A 179 11.69 3.22 -5.39
CA ASP A 179 10.88 3.28 -4.17
C ASP A 179 10.65 4.73 -3.67
N LYS A 180 11.36 5.71 -4.23
CA LYS A 180 11.36 7.14 -3.85
C LYS A 180 10.89 8.07 -4.95
N VAL A 181 10.23 7.53 -5.98
CA VAL A 181 9.87 8.28 -7.20
C VAL A 181 9.09 9.56 -6.91
N GLU A 182 8.23 9.57 -5.92
CA GLU A 182 7.40 10.73 -5.58
C GLU A 182 8.19 11.86 -4.90
N PHE A 183 9.27 11.53 -4.21
CA PHE A 183 10.11 12.50 -3.51
C PHE A 183 11.28 13.00 -4.39
N GLU A 184 11.85 12.11 -5.21
CA GLU A 184 13.13 12.39 -5.87
C GLU A 184 12.99 12.61 -7.38
N ILE A 185 11.93 12.10 -8.01
CA ILE A 185 11.78 12.14 -9.47
C ILE A 185 10.62 13.03 -9.91
N LEU A 186 9.43 12.84 -9.35
CA LEU A 186 8.20 13.48 -9.82
C LEU A 186 8.00 14.88 -9.25
N PHE A 187 7.22 15.69 -9.98
CA PHE A 187 6.65 16.95 -9.53
C PHE A 187 5.11 16.78 -9.45
N THR A 188 4.63 16.24 -8.33
CA THR A 188 3.21 15.89 -8.16
C THR A 188 2.40 16.97 -7.45
N CYS A 189 3.07 17.88 -6.77
CA CYS A 189 2.55 19.05 -6.08
C CYS A 189 3.70 20.05 -5.90
N TYR A 190 3.43 21.23 -5.38
CA TYR A 190 4.49 22.11 -4.91
C TYR A 190 5.20 21.51 -3.68
N ASP A 191 6.49 21.72 -3.58
CA ASP A 191 7.29 21.53 -2.36
C ASP A 191 8.32 22.66 -2.22
N PHE A 192 8.86 22.86 -1.01
CA PHE A 192 9.76 23.96 -0.71
C PHE A 192 11.14 23.83 -1.37
N THR A 193 11.50 22.63 -1.86
CA THR A 193 12.77 22.37 -2.57
C THR A 193 12.59 22.37 -4.09
N LEU A 194 11.36 22.59 -4.57
CA LEU A 194 10.97 22.43 -5.98
C LEU A 194 11.85 23.26 -6.94
N ASN A 195 12.25 24.47 -6.56
CA ASN A 195 13.11 25.31 -7.41
C ASN A 195 14.42 24.62 -7.75
N ALA A 196 15.13 24.09 -6.75
CA ALA A 196 16.40 23.39 -6.94
C ALA A 196 16.21 22.10 -7.76
N ARG A 197 15.13 21.36 -7.51
CA ARG A 197 14.81 20.12 -8.23
C ARG A 197 14.44 20.37 -9.70
N MET A 198 13.85 21.52 -10.03
CA MET A 198 13.44 21.87 -11.39
C MET A 198 14.57 22.45 -12.25
N GLU A 199 15.69 22.87 -11.67
CA GLU A 199 16.84 23.35 -12.44
C GLU A 199 17.36 22.31 -13.45
N ASP A 200 17.29 21.02 -13.10
CA ASP A 200 17.66 19.91 -13.98
C ASP A 200 16.80 19.87 -15.27
N LEU A 201 15.61 20.43 -15.28
CA LEU A 201 14.76 20.49 -16.47
C LEU A 201 15.39 21.28 -17.63
N ILE A 202 16.28 22.24 -17.34
CA ILE A 202 17.00 23.01 -18.36
C ILE A 202 17.82 22.08 -19.23
N ASN A 203 18.51 21.11 -18.62
CA ASN A 203 19.32 20.10 -19.31
C ASN A 203 18.48 19.18 -20.22
N TYR A 204 17.16 19.14 -20.00
CA TYR A 204 16.19 18.38 -20.78
C TYR A 204 15.39 19.25 -21.77
N GLY A 205 15.87 20.47 -22.06
CA GLY A 205 15.32 21.34 -23.08
C GLY A 205 14.06 22.10 -22.67
N PHE A 206 13.83 22.28 -21.36
CA PHE A 206 12.79 23.21 -20.87
C PHE A 206 13.36 24.63 -20.80
N THR A 207 12.57 25.60 -21.24
CA THR A 207 12.91 27.01 -21.07
C THR A 207 12.61 27.47 -19.64
N ARG A 208 13.29 28.54 -19.18
CA ARG A 208 13.00 29.14 -17.88
C ARG A 208 11.54 29.59 -17.75
N THR A 209 10.93 30.02 -18.84
CA THR A 209 9.50 30.40 -18.90
C THR A 209 8.59 29.17 -18.69
N GLU A 210 8.87 28.05 -19.36
CA GLU A 210 8.12 26.79 -19.16
C GLU A 210 8.24 26.33 -17.69
N ILE A 211 9.43 26.36 -17.10
CA ILE A 211 9.66 25.98 -15.69
C ILE A 211 8.86 26.87 -14.75
N LYS A 212 8.84 28.19 -14.97
CA LYS A 212 8.05 29.14 -14.18
C LYS A 212 6.54 28.84 -14.26
N ILE A 213 6.03 28.54 -15.46
CA ILE A 213 4.63 28.18 -15.67
C ILE A 213 4.29 26.90 -14.92
N ILE A 214 5.10 25.83 -15.05
CA ILE A 214 4.89 24.57 -14.36
C ILE A 214 4.88 24.78 -12.84
N LYS A 215 5.84 25.54 -12.31
CA LYS A 215 5.90 25.86 -10.90
C LYS A 215 4.63 26.55 -10.41
N ASN A 216 4.14 27.56 -11.12
CA ASN A 216 2.91 28.27 -10.74
C ASN A 216 1.70 27.34 -10.76
N GLN A 217 1.58 26.48 -11.79
CA GLN A 217 0.52 25.48 -11.88
C GLN A 217 0.57 24.49 -10.69
N LEU A 218 1.76 24.10 -10.23
CA LEU A 218 1.91 23.24 -9.05
C LEU A 218 1.54 23.97 -7.75
N ILE A 219 1.85 25.26 -7.63
CA ILE A 219 1.43 26.09 -6.49
C ILE A 219 -0.11 26.19 -6.45
N ASP A 220 -0.73 26.55 -7.57
CA ASP A 220 -2.19 26.70 -7.69
C ASP A 220 -2.90 25.38 -7.38
N PHE A 221 -2.41 24.29 -7.95
CA PHE A 221 -2.93 22.94 -7.69
C PHE A 221 -2.83 22.57 -6.20
N THR A 222 -1.68 22.84 -5.56
CA THR A 222 -1.48 22.54 -4.14
C THR A 222 -2.39 23.41 -3.27
N ASN A 223 -2.58 24.68 -3.62
CA ASN A 223 -3.51 25.58 -2.92
C ASN A 223 -4.96 25.08 -3.01
N GLU A 224 -5.42 24.60 -4.18
CA GLU A 224 -6.76 24.02 -4.31
C GLU A 224 -6.90 22.74 -3.47
N LEU A 225 -5.88 21.90 -3.40
CA LEU A 225 -5.88 20.73 -2.53
C LEU A 225 -5.99 21.12 -1.04
N ILE A 226 -5.18 22.06 -0.58
CA ILE A 226 -5.22 22.56 0.80
C ILE A 226 -6.60 23.13 1.13
N LYS A 227 -7.15 23.99 0.24
CA LYS A 227 -8.46 24.61 0.39
C LYS A 227 -9.61 23.59 0.49
N ASN A 228 -9.54 22.50 -0.30
CA ASN A 228 -10.56 21.48 -0.38
C ASN A 228 -10.39 20.37 0.67
N THR A 229 -9.25 20.30 1.34
CA THR A 229 -8.95 19.24 2.35
C THR A 229 -10.04 19.10 3.40
N PRO A 230 -10.56 20.15 4.07
CA PRO A 230 -11.60 20.01 5.08
C PRO A 230 -12.87 19.30 4.54
N HIS A 231 -13.24 19.57 3.28
CA HIS A 231 -14.37 18.92 2.62
C HIS A 231 -14.08 17.43 2.38
N ILE A 232 -12.89 17.11 1.87
CA ILE A 232 -12.44 15.72 1.61
C ILE A 232 -12.41 14.90 2.91
N LEU A 233 -11.90 15.49 4.00
CA LEU A 233 -11.88 14.85 5.32
C LEU A 233 -13.30 14.51 5.78
N LYS A 234 -14.23 15.46 5.70
CA LYS A 234 -15.64 15.26 6.08
C LYS A 234 -16.33 14.22 5.22
N GLN A 235 -16.11 14.24 3.91
CA GLN A 235 -16.66 13.25 2.96
C GLN A 235 -16.13 11.84 3.25
N THR A 236 -14.84 11.73 3.57
CA THR A 236 -14.22 10.45 3.95
C THR A 236 -14.84 9.91 5.23
N ASP A 237 -14.99 10.73 6.27
CA ASP A 237 -15.65 10.33 7.52
C ASP A 237 -17.08 9.85 7.31
N SER A 238 -17.85 10.55 6.49
CA SER A 238 -19.21 10.14 6.12
C SER A 238 -19.23 8.80 5.40
N SER A 239 -18.28 8.59 4.47
CA SER A 239 -18.14 7.34 3.74
C SER A 239 -17.77 6.16 4.65
N LEU A 240 -16.88 6.38 5.63
CA LEU A 240 -16.52 5.36 6.61
C LEU A 240 -17.67 4.98 7.53
N LYS A 241 -18.53 5.93 7.90
CA LYS A 241 -19.78 5.63 8.65
C LYS A 241 -20.69 4.70 7.84
N ILE A 242 -20.89 4.99 6.55
CA ILE A 242 -21.68 4.13 5.65
C ILE A 242 -21.04 2.73 5.56
N LEU A 243 -19.71 2.65 5.46
CA LEU A 243 -19.01 1.36 5.43
C LEU A 243 -19.24 0.56 6.71
N HIS A 244 -19.12 1.21 7.86
CA HIS A 244 -19.36 0.60 9.16
C HIS A 244 -20.78 0.04 9.27
N ASP A 245 -21.81 0.83 8.93
CA ASP A 245 -23.21 0.42 8.99
C ASP A 245 -23.51 -0.75 8.07
N LYS A 246 -22.99 -0.71 6.83
CA LYS A 246 -23.11 -1.82 5.86
C LYS A 246 -22.42 -3.08 6.36
N ARG A 247 -21.25 -2.97 6.99
CA ARG A 247 -20.54 -4.09 7.61
C ARG A 247 -21.35 -4.70 8.76
N LYS A 248 -21.90 -3.87 9.66
CA LYS A 248 -22.73 -4.31 10.78
C LYS A 248 -23.98 -5.06 10.30
N ASN A 249 -24.63 -4.55 9.26
CA ASN A 249 -25.82 -5.17 8.67
C ASN A 249 -25.51 -6.49 7.93
N SER A 250 -24.29 -6.70 7.48
CA SER A 250 -23.86 -7.93 6.81
C SER A 250 -23.64 -9.12 7.76
N LYS A 251 -23.55 -8.88 9.07
CA LYS A 251 -23.38 -9.92 10.11
C LYS A 251 -24.64 -10.69 10.48
N LYS A 252 -25.78 -10.45 9.79
CA LYS A 252 -27.03 -11.21 9.99
C LYS A 252 -26.82 -12.67 9.63
N LYS A 253 -27.64 -13.60 10.21
CA LYS A 253 -27.52 -15.06 10.02
C LYS A 253 -27.20 -15.45 8.59
N ILE A 254 -26.01 -16.02 8.39
CA ILE A 254 -25.46 -16.43 7.09
C ILE A 254 -25.37 -17.96 7.14
N ASN A 255 -26.26 -18.65 6.43
CA ASN A 255 -26.30 -20.11 6.43
C ASN A 255 -25.82 -20.65 5.08
N GLY A 256 -24.84 -21.56 5.14
CA GLY A 256 -24.31 -22.28 4.00
C GLY A 256 -23.31 -21.48 3.13
N TYR A 257 -22.46 -22.22 2.45
CA TYR A 257 -21.33 -21.68 1.68
C TYR A 257 -21.74 -20.65 0.62
N LYS A 258 -22.87 -20.82 -0.06
CA LYS A 258 -23.33 -19.88 -1.09
C LYS A 258 -23.61 -18.49 -0.52
N SER A 259 -24.29 -18.47 0.64
CA SER A 259 -24.58 -17.23 1.36
C SER A 259 -23.31 -16.58 1.87
N LYS A 260 -22.34 -17.35 2.38
CA LYS A 260 -21.05 -16.86 2.85
C LYS A 260 -20.27 -16.18 1.72
N PHE A 261 -20.15 -16.81 0.54
CA PHE A 261 -19.48 -16.19 -0.61
C PHE A 261 -20.20 -14.97 -1.16
N SER A 262 -21.54 -14.97 -1.17
CA SER A 262 -22.33 -13.82 -1.61
C SER A 262 -22.17 -12.64 -0.66
N ASN A 263 -22.09 -12.90 0.65
CA ASN A 263 -21.86 -11.86 1.64
C ASN A 263 -20.42 -11.34 1.60
N ALA A 264 -19.41 -12.22 1.41
CA ALA A 264 -18.03 -11.81 1.18
C ALA A 264 -17.92 -10.88 -0.04
N GLU A 265 -18.58 -11.19 -1.15
CA GLU A 265 -18.63 -10.30 -2.32
C GLU A 265 -19.25 -8.94 -1.99
N THR A 266 -20.32 -8.91 -1.22
CA THR A 266 -20.99 -7.67 -0.79
C THR A 266 -20.09 -6.83 0.09
N LEU A 267 -19.39 -7.45 1.05
CA LEU A 267 -18.40 -6.80 1.90
C LEU A 267 -17.24 -6.20 1.08
N LEU A 268 -16.70 -6.96 0.12
CA LEU A 268 -15.62 -6.48 -0.75
C LEU A 268 -16.07 -5.33 -1.66
N LYS A 269 -17.29 -5.38 -2.21
CA LYS A 269 -17.88 -4.28 -2.99
C LYS A 269 -18.03 -3.01 -2.16
N ASN A 270 -18.54 -3.14 -0.93
CA ASN A 270 -18.69 -2.01 0.00
C ASN A 270 -17.32 -1.49 0.47
N CYS A 271 -16.39 -2.38 0.80
CA CYS A 271 -15.00 -2.05 1.13
C CYS A 271 -14.35 -1.21 0.02
N LYS A 272 -14.47 -1.65 -1.23
CA LYS A 272 -13.96 -0.94 -2.39
C LYS A 272 -14.59 0.46 -2.54
N ARG A 273 -15.93 0.52 -2.52
CA ARG A 273 -16.69 1.76 -2.79
C ARG A 273 -16.54 2.81 -1.70
N TYR A 274 -16.68 2.42 -0.44
CA TYR A 274 -16.76 3.34 0.69
C TYR A 274 -15.46 3.44 1.50
N GLY A 275 -14.55 2.48 1.36
CA GLY A 275 -13.27 2.44 2.06
C GLY A 275 -12.08 2.76 1.15
N ILE A 276 -11.80 1.90 0.17
CA ILE A 276 -10.55 1.96 -0.62
C ILE A 276 -10.44 3.20 -1.50
N ILE A 277 -11.52 3.64 -2.16
CA ILE A 277 -11.49 4.86 -2.99
C ILE A 277 -11.18 6.08 -2.11
N GLN A 278 -11.79 6.16 -0.93
CA GLN A 278 -11.50 7.22 0.04
C GLN A 278 -10.06 7.12 0.56
N PHE A 279 -9.60 5.90 0.87
CA PHE A 279 -8.22 5.67 1.27
C PHE A 279 -7.23 6.14 0.21
N ALA A 280 -7.48 5.86 -1.06
CA ALA A 280 -6.62 6.30 -2.16
C ALA A 280 -6.49 7.83 -2.23
N ALA A 281 -7.58 8.56 -2.00
CA ALA A 281 -7.56 10.02 -1.96
C ALA A 281 -6.79 10.54 -0.73
N VAL A 282 -7.14 10.08 0.47
CA VAL A 282 -6.47 10.58 1.70
C VAL A 282 -5.02 10.12 1.82
N ALA A 283 -4.68 8.96 1.28
CA ALA A 283 -3.29 8.51 1.20
C ALA A 283 -2.45 9.48 0.33
N ARG A 284 -3.00 9.93 -0.80
CA ARG A 284 -2.34 10.93 -1.63
C ARG A 284 -2.19 12.27 -0.92
N LEU A 285 -3.22 12.74 -0.20
CA LEU A 285 -3.12 13.95 0.62
C LEU A 285 -2.06 13.82 1.72
N ALA A 286 -1.97 12.68 2.39
CA ALA A 286 -0.94 12.42 3.40
C ALA A 286 0.47 12.39 2.80
N PHE A 287 0.64 11.89 1.56
CA PHE A 287 1.89 11.99 0.82
C PHE A 287 2.29 13.45 0.56
N ILE A 288 1.34 14.27 0.09
CA ILE A 288 1.57 15.71 -0.12
C ILE A 288 1.95 16.41 1.20
N ALA A 289 1.27 16.08 2.29
CA ALA A 289 1.60 16.59 3.62
C ALA A 289 3.05 16.23 4.03
N ASN A 290 3.48 14.99 3.77
CA ASN A 290 4.85 14.56 4.04
C ASN A 290 5.88 15.24 3.13
N ILE A 291 5.57 15.46 1.84
CA ILE A 291 6.41 16.19 0.90
C ILE A 291 6.61 17.64 1.38
N LEU A 292 5.51 18.30 1.78
CA LEU A 292 5.58 19.66 2.30
C LEU A 292 6.37 19.74 3.62
N LEU A 293 6.15 18.79 4.55
CA LEU A 293 6.86 18.75 5.82
C LEU A 293 8.36 18.52 5.62
N LYS A 294 8.73 17.55 4.78
CA LYS A 294 10.13 17.26 4.42
C LYS A 294 10.78 18.50 3.79
N GLY A 295 10.17 19.05 2.75
CA GLY A 295 10.72 20.23 2.06
C GLY A 295 10.87 21.44 2.97
N LEU A 296 9.92 21.68 3.89
CA LEU A 296 10.05 22.74 4.90
C LEU A 296 11.22 22.48 5.85
N THR A 297 11.43 21.23 6.25
CA THR A 297 12.55 20.83 7.12
C THR A 297 13.90 21.06 6.43
N ASP A 298 13.98 20.73 5.13
CA ASP A 298 15.21 20.84 4.36
C ASP A 298 15.67 22.29 4.15
N ILE A 299 14.73 23.26 4.12
CA ILE A 299 15.05 24.68 3.90
C ILE A 299 15.02 25.55 5.17
N SER A 300 14.60 24.98 6.30
CA SER A 300 14.45 25.71 7.56
C SER A 300 15.40 25.18 8.64
N ASN A 301 15.66 26.01 9.66
CA ASN A 301 16.46 25.62 10.82
C ASN A 301 15.68 24.79 11.86
N ILE A 302 14.67 24.00 11.41
CA ILE A 302 13.92 23.13 12.31
C ILE A 302 14.79 21.91 12.64
N LYS A 303 14.96 21.64 13.91
CA LYS A 303 15.67 20.44 14.35
C LYS A 303 14.84 19.20 14.03
N LYS A 304 15.48 18.15 13.50
CA LYS A 304 14.82 16.85 13.23
C LYS A 304 14.05 16.34 14.45
N SER A 305 14.59 16.54 15.66
CA SER A 305 13.93 16.15 16.92
C SER A 305 12.60 16.87 17.18
N GLU A 306 12.37 18.06 16.62
CA GLU A 306 11.10 18.78 16.74
C GLU A 306 10.05 18.19 15.80
N ILE A 307 10.48 17.84 14.59
CA ILE A 307 9.62 17.13 13.62
C ILE A 307 9.24 15.76 14.17
N ASP A 308 10.20 15.00 14.71
CA ASP A 308 9.94 13.69 15.31
C ASP A 308 8.95 13.81 16.49
N LYS A 309 9.09 14.84 17.33
CA LYS A 309 8.12 15.11 18.40
C LYS A 309 6.73 15.45 17.84
N PHE A 310 6.66 16.24 16.79
CA PHE A 310 5.39 16.56 16.13
C PHE A 310 4.76 15.31 15.54
N MET A 311 5.51 14.51 14.77
CA MET A 311 5.01 13.27 14.16
C MET A 311 4.54 12.27 15.22
N ASN A 312 5.30 12.08 16.31
CA ASN A 312 4.95 11.22 17.42
C ASN A 312 3.74 11.73 18.22
N SER A 313 3.34 13.00 18.09
CA SER A 313 2.14 13.55 18.70
C SER A 313 0.86 13.25 17.91
N ILE A 314 0.97 12.72 16.69
CA ILE A 314 -0.19 12.38 15.87
C ILE A 314 -0.79 11.07 16.37
N SER A 315 -2.01 11.12 16.87
CA SER A 315 -2.74 9.90 17.24
C SER A 315 -3.11 9.12 15.98
N THR A 316 -2.79 7.83 15.96
CA THR A 316 -3.09 6.91 14.87
C THR A 316 -3.61 5.59 15.44
N PRO A 317 -4.29 4.74 14.66
CA PRO A 317 -4.69 3.41 15.12
C PRO A 317 -3.54 2.56 15.68
N VAL A 318 -2.30 2.78 15.21
CA VAL A 318 -1.11 2.09 15.76
C VAL A 318 -0.80 2.58 17.18
N THR A 319 -0.81 3.90 17.41
CA THR A 319 -0.58 4.44 18.76
C THR A 319 -1.73 4.11 19.71
N GLU A 320 -2.97 4.05 19.20
CA GLU A 320 -4.13 3.60 19.98
C GLU A 320 -4.01 2.11 20.35
N PHE A 321 -3.64 1.25 19.38
CA PHE A 321 -3.40 -0.17 19.62
C PHE A 321 -2.38 -0.40 20.74
N GLN A 322 -1.27 0.31 20.70
CA GLN A 322 -0.23 0.21 21.70
C GLN A 322 -0.73 0.66 23.09
N ASN A 323 -1.47 1.78 23.14
CA ASN A 323 -2.05 2.27 24.40
C ASN A 323 -3.09 1.29 24.97
N ASP A 324 -3.95 0.72 24.10
CA ASP A 324 -4.97 -0.23 24.52
C ASP A 324 -4.34 -1.58 24.92
N LEU A 325 -3.25 -2.01 24.28
CA LEU A 325 -2.47 -3.16 24.69
C LEU A 325 -1.85 -2.95 26.10
N PHE A 326 -1.32 -1.75 26.37
CA PHE A 326 -0.85 -1.39 27.70
C PHE A 326 -2.00 -1.42 28.72
N ASN A 327 -3.17 -0.85 28.37
CA ASN A 327 -4.34 -0.85 29.24
C ASN A 327 -4.87 -2.27 29.49
N LEU A 328 -4.81 -3.17 28.49
CA LEU A 328 -5.13 -4.60 28.66
C LEU A 328 -4.19 -5.27 29.67
N LYS A 329 -2.88 -5.08 29.52
CA LYS A 329 -1.89 -5.64 30.47
C LYS A 329 -2.02 -5.09 31.88
N MET A 330 -2.45 -3.83 32.02
CA MET A 330 -2.76 -3.19 33.30
C MET A 330 -4.19 -3.51 33.81
N LYS A 331 -4.91 -4.42 33.14
CA LYS A 331 -6.30 -4.81 33.47
C LYS A 331 -7.29 -3.62 33.54
N LYS A 332 -7.01 -2.53 32.81
CA LYS A 332 -7.89 -1.36 32.68
C LYS A 332 -9.00 -1.55 31.64
N ILE A 333 -8.76 -2.42 30.67
CA ILE A 333 -9.74 -2.89 29.70
C ILE A 333 -9.71 -4.41 29.66
N THR A 334 -10.81 -5.02 29.26
CA THR A 334 -10.93 -6.48 29.14
C THR A 334 -10.38 -6.97 27.80
N LYS A 335 -10.03 -8.28 27.74
CA LYS A 335 -9.62 -8.94 26.48
C LYS A 335 -10.74 -8.85 25.43
N ALA A 336 -12.00 -8.92 25.85
CA ALA A 336 -13.15 -8.81 24.94
C ALA A 336 -13.22 -7.43 24.29
N GLU A 337 -13.09 -6.34 25.06
CA GLU A 337 -13.05 -4.97 24.55
C GLU A 337 -11.88 -4.75 23.59
N PHE A 338 -10.71 -5.28 23.91
CA PHE A 338 -9.54 -5.19 23.04
C PHE A 338 -9.78 -5.93 21.72
N LEU A 339 -10.29 -7.16 21.75
CA LEU A 339 -10.56 -7.97 20.56
C LEU A 339 -11.74 -7.43 19.73
N ASP A 340 -12.75 -6.81 20.33
CA ASP A 340 -13.81 -6.13 19.56
C ASP A 340 -13.25 -5.02 18.66
N LYS A 341 -12.26 -4.27 19.15
CA LYS A 341 -11.61 -3.20 18.41
C LYS A 341 -10.57 -3.71 17.40
N TYR A 342 -9.70 -4.66 17.79
CA TYR A 342 -8.52 -5.07 17.06
C TYR A 342 -8.53 -6.51 16.54
N GLY A 343 -9.47 -7.33 16.98
CA GLY A 343 -9.53 -8.76 16.64
C GLY A 343 -9.59 -9.08 15.15
N HIS A 344 -10.03 -8.12 14.32
CA HIS A 344 -10.05 -8.25 12.87
C HIS A 344 -8.66 -8.20 12.23
N LEU A 345 -7.64 -7.73 12.94
CA LEU A 345 -6.27 -7.63 12.43
C LEU A 345 -5.65 -9.03 12.23
N ARG A 346 -4.72 -9.11 11.30
CA ARG A 346 -3.88 -10.28 11.02
C ARG A 346 -2.51 -9.82 10.52
N PRO A 347 -1.43 -10.59 10.70
CA PRO A 347 -0.09 -10.23 10.21
C PRO A 347 -0.03 -9.98 8.70
N GLY A 348 -0.71 -10.79 7.88
CA GLY A 348 -0.84 -10.59 6.44
C GLY A 348 -2.25 -10.12 6.08
N THR A 349 -2.46 -8.83 5.83
CA THR A 349 -3.80 -8.24 5.64
C THR A 349 -4.66 -8.95 4.57
N TYR A 350 -4.05 -9.44 3.50
CA TYR A 350 -4.71 -10.11 2.37
C TYR A 350 -4.61 -11.63 2.43
N ASP A 351 -3.76 -12.17 3.31
CA ASP A 351 -3.45 -13.58 3.39
C ASP A 351 -4.54 -14.37 4.13
N ILE A 352 -5.21 -15.27 3.43
CA ILE A 352 -6.25 -16.14 4.00
C ILE A 352 -5.65 -17.25 4.88
N THR A 353 -4.38 -17.61 4.71
CA THR A 353 -3.73 -18.70 5.48
C THR A 353 -3.44 -18.28 6.91
N ILE A 354 -3.31 -16.98 7.17
CA ILE A 354 -3.04 -16.42 8.49
C ILE A 354 -4.37 -16.10 9.17
N GLU A 355 -4.54 -16.55 10.40
CA GLU A 355 -5.72 -16.28 11.20
C GLU A 355 -5.73 -14.85 11.76
N ARG A 356 -6.89 -14.41 12.19
CA ARG A 356 -7.12 -13.12 12.86
C ARG A 356 -6.70 -13.17 14.32
N TYR A 357 -6.42 -12.02 14.92
CA TYR A 357 -6.08 -11.94 16.35
C TYR A 357 -7.19 -12.45 17.27
N ASP A 358 -8.48 -12.32 16.90
CA ASP A 358 -9.57 -12.89 17.68
C ASP A 358 -9.63 -14.43 17.66
N LYS A 359 -8.90 -15.07 16.74
CA LYS A 359 -8.73 -16.53 16.66
C LYS A 359 -7.37 -17.02 17.16
N MET A 360 -6.45 -16.11 17.48
CA MET A 360 -5.12 -16.39 18.03
C MET A 360 -4.93 -15.65 19.37
N PRO A 361 -5.74 -15.94 20.39
CA PRO A 361 -5.70 -15.18 21.64
C PRO A 361 -4.37 -15.29 22.39
N GLU A 362 -3.59 -16.37 22.19
CA GLU A 362 -2.26 -16.59 22.79
C GLU A 362 -1.27 -15.54 22.29
N LEU A 363 -1.35 -15.12 21.04
CA LEU A 363 -0.46 -14.11 20.47
C LEU A 363 -0.48 -12.79 21.25
N LEU A 364 -1.61 -12.45 21.90
CA LEU A 364 -1.73 -11.23 22.69
C LEU A 364 -0.90 -11.29 23.99
N GLU A 365 -0.63 -12.49 24.52
CA GLU A 365 0.17 -12.69 25.74
C GLU A 365 1.65 -12.48 25.43
N ASP A 366 2.09 -12.88 24.24
CA ASP A 366 3.47 -12.76 23.78
C ASP A 366 3.84 -11.37 23.25
N LEU A 367 2.84 -10.51 22.94
CA LEU A 367 3.10 -9.16 22.47
C LEU A 367 3.85 -8.35 23.54
N LYS A 368 5.13 -8.09 23.30
CA LYS A 368 5.95 -7.25 24.15
C LYS A 368 5.45 -5.81 24.10
N LEU A 369 5.31 -5.20 25.28
CA LEU A 369 5.08 -3.76 25.37
C LEU A 369 6.34 -3.04 24.84
N LEU A 370 6.23 -2.45 23.66
CA LEU A 370 7.18 -1.42 23.28
C LEU A 370 7.02 -0.27 24.28
N HIS A 371 8.16 0.29 24.77
CA HIS A 371 8.13 1.42 25.68
C HIS A 371 7.48 2.62 24.99
N ILE A 372 6.18 2.80 25.20
CA ILE A 372 5.43 3.92 24.65
C ILE A 372 5.74 5.13 25.52
N LYS A 373 6.53 6.05 24.98
CA LYS A 373 6.55 7.40 25.51
C LYS A 373 5.15 7.98 25.31
N LYS A 374 4.45 8.35 26.41
CA LYS A 374 3.17 9.07 26.31
C LYS A 374 3.27 10.13 25.22
N PRO A 375 2.27 10.24 24.33
CA PRO A 375 2.29 11.28 23.32
C PRO A 375 2.46 12.62 24.00
N LEU A 376 3.59 13.26 23.77
CA LEU A 376 3.87 14.60 24.27
C LEU A 376 2.84 15.51 23.62
N LYS A 377 2.04 16.20 24.43
CA LYS A 377 1.19 17.28 23.93
C LYS A 377 2.09 18.24 23.16
N ALA A 378 1.99 18.23 21.83
CA ALA A 378 2.77 19.13 21.01
C ALA A 378 2.36 20.57 21.37
N LYS A 379 3.25 21.33 21.95
CA LYS A 379 3.07 22.79 22.04
C LYS A 379 2.93 23.30 20.61
N LYS A 380 1.94 24.15 20.34
CA LYS A 380 1.80 24.82 19.04
C LYS A 380 3.13 25.51 18.74
N THR A 381 3.84 25.03 17.75
CA THR A 381 5.10 25.62 17.30
C THR A 381 4.75 26.85 16.48
N GLN A 382 4.40 27.94 17.15
CA GLN A 382 4.19 29.25 16.51
C GLN A 382 5.54 29.91 16.30
N ARG A 383 6.32 29.42 15.36
CA ARG A 383 7.54 30.07 14.93
C ARG A 383 7.19 31.09 13.82
N LYS A 384 7.39 32.37 14.03
CA LYS A 384 7.16 33.45 13.04
C LYS A 384 7.98 33.20 11.75
N ASP A 385 9.20 32.66 11.86
CA ASP A 385 10.06 32.28 10.74
C ASP A 385 9.43 31.26 9.83
N LEU A 386 8.77 30.20 10.38
CA LEU A 386 8.07 29.19 9.60
C LEU A 386 6.85 29.76 8.87
N GLN A 387 6.06 30.57 9.56
CA GLN A 387 4.91 31.25 8.95
C GLN A 387 5.34 32.15 7.79
N ASN A 388 6.46 32.87 7.96
CA ASN A 388 7.03 33.70 6.91
C ASN A 388 7.52 32.84 5.71
N THR A 389 8.17 31.73 5.96
CA THR A 389 8.62 30.81 4.90
C THR A 389 7.43 30.23 4.13
N ILE A 390 6.38 29.78 4.82
CA ILE A 390 5.15 29.30 4.19
C ILE A 390 4.49 30.40 3.37
N LYS A 391 4.37 31.59 3.91
CA LYS A 391 3.79 32.75 3.20
C LYS A 391 4.59 33.15 1.94
N LYS A 392 5.91 33.15 2.01
CA LYS A 392 6.81 33.43 0.87
C LYS A 392 6.73 32.36 -0.22
N SER A 393 6.33 31.10 0.09
CA SER A 393 6.20 30.04 -0.88
C SER A 393 5.01 30.20 -1.83
N GLY A 394 4.05 31.07 -1.52
CA GLY A 394 2.78 31.20 -2.24
C GLY A 394 1.70 30.22 -1.80
N LEU A 395 1.96 29.39 -0.77
CA LEU A 395 0.96 28.49 -0.20
C LEU A 395 -0.03 29.25 0.71
N ILE A 396 -1.30 28.86 0.65
CA ILE A 396 -2.43 29.54 1.30
C ILE A 396 -3.15 28.60 2.26
N PHE A 397 -2.89 28.77 3.55
CA PHE A 397 -3.52 28.01 4.64
C PHE A 397 -4.59 28.88 5.36
N LYS A 398 -5.74 29.14 4.69
CA LYS A 398 -6.83 29.95 5.26
C LYS A 398 -7.86 29.12 6.03
N LYS A 399 -8.23 27.94 5.52
CA LYS A 399 -9.29 27.08 6.08
C LYS A 399 -8.76 25.99 7.02
N ILE A 400 -7.47 25.72 6.96
CA ILE A 400 -6.78 24.74 7.79
C ILE A 400 -5.35 25.24 8.02
N ASP A 401 -4.85 25.12 9.24
CA ASP A 401 -3.44 25.44 9.56
C ASP A 401 -2.50 24.40 8.93
N PHE A 402 -1.24 24.77 8.67
CA PHE A 402 -0.24 23.89 8.07
C PHE A 402 -0.03 22.60 8.86
N PHE A 403 0.16 22.70 10.17
CA PHE A 403 0.38 21.52 11.01
C PHE A 403 -0.92 20.71 11.22
N ASP A 404 -2.07 21.36 11.24
CA ASP A 404 -3.36 20.68 11.29
C ASP A 404 -3.69 19.98 9.97
N PHE A 405 -3.28 20.53 8.83
CA PHE A 405 -3.33 19.83 7.54
C PHE A 405 -2.54 18.53 7.57
N ILE A 406 -1.29 18.57 8.04
CA ILE A 406 -0.43 17.37 8.15
C ILE A 406 -1.04 16.36 9.12
N ARG A 407 -1.40 16.81 10.33
CA ARG A 407 -1.97 15.95 11.38
C ARG A 407 -3.24 15.25 10.92
N SER A 408 -4.18 16.00 10.36
CA SER A 408 -5.48 15.49 9.97
C SER A 408 -5.41 14.51 8.79
N THR A 409 -4.56 14.79 7.79
CA THR A 409 -4.39 13.92 6.62
C THR A 409 -3.71 12.61 6.98
N ILE A 410 -2.66 12.64 7.81
CA ILE A 410 -1.98 11.43 8.29
C ILE A 410 -2.91 10.59 9.18
N ASN A 411 -3.55 11.22 10.17
CA ASN A 411 -4.51 10.53 11.04
C ASN A 411 -5.62 9.85 10.22
N LEU A 412 -6.24 10.60 9.30
CA LEU A 412 -7.37 10.05 8.52
C LEU A 412 -6.93 8.94 7.55
N ARG A 413 -5.73 9.03 6.96
CA ARG A 413 -5.16 7.95 6.17
C ARG A 413 -5.09 6.65 6.98
N GLU A 414 -4.50 6.70 8.16
CA GLU A 414 -4.33 5.51 9.00
C GLU A 414 -5.67 4.98 9.51
N ARG A 415 -6.59 5.88 9.91
CA ARG A 415 -7.93 5.50 10.34
C ARG A 415 -8.74 4.89 9.20
N THR A 416 -8.65 5.44 7.99
CA THR A 416 -9.35 4.88 6.82
C THR A 416 -8.83 3.48 6.49
N LYS A 417 -7.49 3.28 6.56
CA LYS A 417 -6.87 1.96 6.40
C LYS A 417 -7.41 0.97 7.44
N PHE A 418 -7.42 1.37 8.70
CA PHE A 418 -7.92 0.54 9.80
C PHE A 418 -9.40 0.15 9.62
N GLU A 419 -10.25 1.09 9.20
CA GLU A 419 -11.69 0.84 9.03
C GLU A 419 -12.00 -0.06 7.83
N PHE A 420 -11.36 0.14 6.67
CA PHE A 420 -11.65 -0.73 5.54
C PHE A 420 -11.11 -2.15 5.72
N THR A 421 -10.00 -2.31 6.46
CA THR A 421 -9.44 -3.65 6.74
C THR A 421 -10.39 -4.52 7.55
N LYS A 422 -11.29 -3.95 8.35
CA LYS A 422 -12.36 -4.70 9.04
C LYS A 422 -13.27 -5.44 8.05
N SER A 423 -13.71 -4.76 6.98
CA SER A 423 -14.58 -5.36 5.96
C SER A 423 -13.84 -6.39 5.10
N LEU A 424 -12.59 -6.12 4.77
CA LEU A 424 -11.73 -7.05 4.05
C LEU A 424 -11.49 -8.32 4.87
N SER A 425 -11.15 -8.17 6.13
CA SER A 425 -10.90 -9.29 7.04
C SER A 425 -12.14 -10.16 7.24
N ASP A 426 -13.32 -9.55 7.44
CA ASP A 426 -14.58 -10.30 7.55
C ASP A 426 -14.90 -11.05 6.24
N ALA A 427 -14.61 -10.46 5.08
CA ALA A 427 -14.82 -11.12 3.79
C ALA A 427 -13.89 -12.34 3.61
N ILE A 428 -12.62 -12.23 4.02
CA ILE A 428 -11.65 -13.34 3.97
C ILE A 428 -12.11 -14.49 4.88
N GLU A 429 -12.59 -14.20 6.09
CA GLU A 429 -13.12 -15.22 6.99
C GLU A 429 -14.36 -15.93 6.40
N LEU A 430 -15.28 -15.17 5.79
CA LEU A 430 -16.43 -15.78 5.12
C LEU A 430 -16.03 -16.69 3.94
N ILE A 431 -14.96 -16.34 3.22
CA ILE A 431 -14.38 -17.18 2.17
C ILE A 431 -13.79 -18.43 2.80
N ALA A 432 -13.03 -18.31 3.88
CA ALA A 432 -12.44 -19.44 4.60
C ALA A 432 -13.51 -20.40 5.14
N ASP A 433 -14.53 -19.88 5.81
CA ASP A 433 -15.64 -20.64 6.38
C ASP A 433 -16.48 -21.32 5.29
N GLY A 434 -16.77 -20.62 4.19
CA GLY A 434 -17.48 -21.20 3.04
C GLY A 434 -16.66 -22.29 2.35
N GLY A 435 -15.36 -22.13 2.25
CA GLY A 435 -14.44 -23.12 1.72
C GLY A 435 -14.38 -24.37 2.61
N ASN A 436 -14.29 -24.19 3.92
CA ASN A 436 -14.31 -25.30 4.88
C ASN A 436 -15.60 -26.13 4.78
N GLU A 437 -16.76 -25.50 4.65
CA GLU A 437 -18.03 -26.22 4.41
C GLU A 437 -18.01 -27.09 3.15
N ILE A 438 -17.26 -26.66 2.12
CA ILE A 438 -17.11 -27.42 0.87
C ILE A 438 -16.05 -28.53 1.03
N GLY A 439 -15.20 -28.44 2.04
CA GLY A 439 -14.08 -29.34 2.31
C GLY A 439 -12.80 -28.94 1.57
N LEU A 440 -12.52 -27.61 1.55
CA LEU A 440 -11.24 -27.03 1.16
C LEU A 440 -10.57 -26.38 2.39
N THR A 441 -9.25 -26.46 2.43
CA THR A 441 -8.43 -25.80 3.45
C THR A 441 -8.16 -24.34 3.06
N ARG A 442 -7.67 -23.53 4.01
CA ARG A 442 -7.20 -22.15 3.74
C ARG A 442 -6.08 -22.13 2.71
N GLU A 443 -5.15 -23.09 2.76
CA GLU A 443 -4.06 -23.26 1.79
C GLU A 443 -4.60 -23.54 0.38
N GLU A 444 -5.60 -24.40 0.24
CA GLU A 444 -6.23 -24.66 -1.05
C GLU A 444 -6.94 -23.42 -1.60
N LEU A 445 -7.58 -22.63 -0.73
CA LEU A 445 -8.26 -21.38 -1.10
C LEU A 445 -7.27 -20.29 -1.50
N ALA A 446 -6.12 -20.17 -0.84
CA ALA A 446 -5.08 -19.20 -1.18
C ALA A 446 -4.59 -19.33 -2.64
N ASN A 447 -4.67 -20.53 -3.20
CA ASN A 447 -4.30 -20.79 -4.59
C ASN A 447 -5.42 -20.49 -5.61
N LEU A 448 -6.62 -20.08 -5.19
CA LEU A 448 -7.71 -19.66 -6.07
C LEU A 448 -7.72 -18.15 -6.24
N SER A 449 -8.09 -17.68 -7.41
CA SER A 449 -8.34 -16.22 -7.57
C SER A 449 -9.69 -15.83 -6.96
N LEU A 450 -9.84 -14.57 -6.55
CA LEU A 450 -11.14 -14.02 -6.14
C LEU A 450 -12.22 -14.24 -7.22
N ASN A 451 -11.85 -14.09 -8.50
CA ASN A 451 -12.77 -14.34 -9.60
C ASN A 451 -13.24 -15.80 -9.66
N ASP A 452 -12.38 -16.77 -9.37
CA ASP A 452 -12.77 -18.19 -9.31
C ASP A 452 -13.82 -18.42 -8.21
N ILE A 453 -13.63 -17.79 -7.05
CA ILE A 453 -14.54 -17.90 -5.92
C ILE A 453 -15.89 -17.27 -6.25
N LEU A 454 -15.89 -16.05 -6.76
CA LEU A 454 -17.13 -15.31 -7.02
C LEU A 454 -17.92 -15.82 -8.22
N LYS A 455 -17.24 -16.26 -9.29
CA LYS A 455 -17.89 -16.74 -10.51
C LYS A 455 -18.61 -18.08 -10.29
N TYR A 456 -18.02 -18.99 -9.51
CA TYR A 456 -18.54 -20.35 -9.37
C TYR A 456 -19.30 -20.62 -8.06
N LYS A 457 -19.48 -19.61 -7.21
CA LYS A 457 -20.13 -19.73 -5.89
C LYS A 457 -21.53 -20.35 -5.89
N THR A 458 -22.25 -20.31 -7.02
CA THR A 458 -23.61 -20.85 -7.15
C THR A 458 -23.67 -22.34 -7.50
N LYS A 459 -22.54 -22.95 -7.90
CA LYS A 459 -22.49 -24.38 -8.26
C LYS A 459 -22.81 -25.29 -7.07
N LYS A 460 -23.19 -26.55 -7.37
CA LYS A 460 -23.41 -27.59 -6.35
C LYS A 460 -22.09 -27.91 -5.63
N LYS A 461 -22.19 -28.22 -4.34
CA LYS A 461 -21.04 -28.47 -3.44
C LYS A 461 -20.02 -29.47 -4.04
N LYS A 462 -20.48 -30.63 -4.52
CA LYS A 462 -19.61 -31.69 -5.09
C LYS A 462 -18.84 -31.23 -6.32
N GLU A 463 -19.52 -30.52 -7.24
CA GLU A 463 -18.90 -29.96 -8.46
C GLU A 463 -17.89 -28.89 -8.12
N LEU A 464 -18.24 -28.00 -7.19
CA LEU A 464 -17.41 -26.90 -6.75
C LEU A 464 -16.12 -27.41 -6.09
N LYS A 465 -16.24 -28.39 -5.19
CA LYS A 465 -15.08 -29.06 -4.55
C LYS A 465 -14.12 -29.63 -5.58
N LYS A 466 -14.65 -30.41 -6.55
CA LYS A 466 -13.82 -31.02 -7.61
C LYS A 466 -13.12 -29.99 -8.46
N LEU A 467 -13.85 -28.95 -8.89
CA LEU A 467 -13.32 -27.85 -9.72
C LEU A 467 -12.22 -27.09 -8.98
N TRP A 468 -12.48 -26.68 -7.74
CA TRP A 468 -11.54 -25.85 -6.98
C TRP A 468 -10.32 -26.60 -6.52
N LYS A 469 -10.42 -27.87 -6.10
CA LYS A 469 -9.25 -28.69 -5.80
C LYS A 469 -8.34 -28.85 -7.02
N LYS A 470 -8.91 -29.11 -8.21
CA LYS A 470 -8.13 -29.19 -9.45
C LYS A 470 -7.43 -27.86 -9.78
N LYS A 471 -8.13 -26.73 -9.65
CA LYS A 471 -7.53 -25.40 -9.89
C LYS A 471 -6.46 -25.03 -8.87
N SER A 472 -6.72 -25.30 -7.59
CA SER A 472 -5.78 -25.06 -6.50
C SER A 472 -4.47 -25.81 -6.72
N ALA A 473 -4.55 -27.12 -7.01
CA ALA A 473 -3.37 -27.95 -7.26
C ALA A 473 -2.55 -27.44 -8.48
N LEU A 474 -3.25 -27.04 -9.56
CA LEU A 474 -2.57 -26.46 -10.73
C LEU A 474 -1.87 -25.15 -10.41
N ASN A 475 -2.55 -24.23 -9.71
CA ASN A 475 -2.01 -22.93 -9.34
C ASN A 475 -0.87 -23.06 -8.32
N GLN A 476 -0.95 -23.99 -7.38
CA GLN A 476 0.11 -24.29 -6.44
C GLN A 476 1.38 -24.79 -7.17
N LYS A 477 1.22 -25.70 -8.12
CA LYS A 477 2.33 -26.16 -8.96
C LYS A 477 2.97 -24.99 -9.73
N ASN A 478 2.16 -24.14 -10.35
CA ASN A 478 2.65 -22.95 -11.07
C ASN A 478 3.37 -21.98 -10.14
N PHE A 479 2.83 -21.75 -8.93
CA PHE A 479 3.45 -20.92 -7.91
C PHE A 479 4.86 -21.41 -7.57
N GLN A 480 5.01 -22.70 -7.26
CA GLN A 480 6.31 -23.34 -6.95
C GLN A 480 7.30 -23.23 -8.13
N ILE A 481 6.83 -23.46 -9.36
CA ILE A 481 7.71 -23.39 -10.54
C ILE A 481 8.08 -21.95 -10.88
N ASN A 482 7.20 -20.98 -10.65
CA ASN A 482 7.49 -19.57 -10.88
C ASN A 482 8.58 -19.00 -9.96
N GLU A 483 8.88 -19.67 -8.82
CA GLU A 483 10.02 -19.31 -7.97
C GLU A 483 11.36 -19.40 -8.73
N TYR A 484 11.45 -20.31 -9.70
CA TYR A 484 12.65 -20.47 -10.54
C TYR A 484 12.77 -19.42 -11.67
N VAL A 485 11.74 -18.60 -11.89
CA VAL A 485 11.78 -17.54 -12.91
C VAL A 485 12.39 -16.29 -12.31
N GLN A 486 13.61 -15.96 -12.74
CA GLN A 486 14.23 -14.68 -12.40
C GLN A 486 13.80 -13.62 -13.40
N LEU A 487 13.34 -12.49 -12.89
CA LEU A 487 12.98 -11.30 -13.65
C LEU A 487 13.88 -10.14 -13.19
N PRO A 488 14.29 -9.26 -14.11
CA PRO A 488 15.10 -8.09 -13.75
C PRO A 488 14.34 -7.13 -12.85
#